data_02343f5ec1b5edb7e06985412a703a96
#
_entry.id   02343f5ec1b5edb7e06985412a703a96
#
_cell.length_a   1.000
_cell.length_b   1.000
_cell.length_c   1.000
_cell.angle_alpha   90.00
_cell.angle_beta   90.00
_cell.angle_gamma   90.00
#
_symmetry.space_group_name_H-M   'P 1'
#
loop_
_entity.id
_entity.type
_entity.pdbx_description
1 polymer ?
#
loop_
_entity_poly.entity_id
_entity_poly.type
_entity_poly.pdbx_seq_one_letter_code
_entity_poly.pdbx_strand_id
1 'polypeptide(L)'
;MKISFAITVCNEYEEIKQLVPFLIKNKRINDEIVILYDNKNGDEKVLDFLLEFNKLPNVQTWRSFDFNNDFAEWKNKLNEYCTGDYIFQLDADELISEYLIKNIHEIIEMNSEIDLFFVPRINTVKGLTDEHVKKWRWNVDANG
;
A
#
# COMPACT_ATOMS: atom_id res chain seq x y z
N MET A 1 -11.52 14.98 -7.79
CA MET A 1 -11.41 13.63 -7.21
C MET A 1 -10.11 13.52 -6.44
N LYS A 2 -10.15 12.92 -5.24
CA LYS A 2 -9.05 12.69 -4.32
C LYS A 2 -8.89 11.18 -4.08
N ILE A 3 -7.68 10.67 -4.05
CA ILE A 3 -7.38 9.27 -3.73
C ILE A 3 -6.67 9.19 -2.38
N SER A 4 -7.12 8.27 -1.52
CA SER A 4 -6.41 7.85 -0.31
C SER A 4 -5.57 6.62 -0.60
N PHE A 5 -4.24 6.74 -0.58
CA PHE A 5 -3.33 5.59 -0.57
C PHE A 5 -3.26 5.05 0.85
N ALA A 6 -3.97 3.96 1.09
CA ALA A 6 -4.21 3.38 2.40
C ALA A 6 -3.29 2.18 2.63
N ILE A 7 -2.39 2.28 3.60
CA ILE A 7 -1.30 1.33 3.82
C ILE A 7 -1.44 0.69 5.21
N THR A 8 -1.35 -0.63 5.27
CA THR A 8 -1.15 -1.35 6.53
C THR A 8 0.31 -1.73 6.69
N VAL A 9 0.85 -1.57 7.90
CA VAL A 9 2.26 -1.88 8.20
C VAL A 9 2.42 -2.43 9.62
N CYS A 10 3.33 -3.38 9.78
CA CYS A 10 3.69 -4.02 11.04
C CYS A 10 5.22 -3.98 11.24
N ASN A 11 5.97 -4.78 10.50
CA ASN A 11 7.42 -4.95 10.61
C ASN A 11 8.17 -4.76 9.28
N GLU A 12 7.49 -4.26 8.26
CA GLU A 12 8.00 -4.05 6.90
C GLU A 12 8.77 -2.70 6.79
N TYR A 13 9.84 -2.52 7.61
CA TYR A 13 10.59 -1.27 7.65
C TYR A 13 11.28 -0.92 6.32
N GLU A 14 11.95 -1.90 5.70
CA GLU A 14 12.69 -1.66 4.45
C GLU A 14 11.74 -1.37 3.28
N GLU A 15 10.56 -1.97 3.30
CA GLU A 15 9.52 -1.82 2.31
C GLU A 15 8.83 -0.45 2.45
N ILE A 16 8.35 -0.10 3.64
CA ILE A 16 7.64 1.17 3.87
C ILE A 16 8.54 2.38 3.61
N LYS A 17 9.85 2.25 3.90
CA LYS A 17 10.86 3.28 3.63
C LYS A 17 11.05 3.54 2.13
N GLN A 18 10.71 2.59 1.27
CA GLN A 18 10.73 2.74 -0.19
C GLN A 18 9.38 3.19 -0.72
N LEU A 19 8.29 2.56 -0.27
CA LEU A 19 6.93 2.83 -0.75
C LEU A 19 6.50 4.27 -0.49
N VAL A 20 6.69 4.76 0.73
CA VAL A 20 6.19 6.07 1.13
C VAL A 20 6.84 7.23 0.36
N PRO A 21 8.17 7.33 0.23
CA PRO A 21 8.80 8.37 -0.59
C PRO A 21 8.39 8.27 -2.08
N PHE A 22 8.20 7.06 -2.60
CA PHE A 22 7.72 6.85 -3.95
C PHE A 22 6.31 7.42 -4.14
N LEU A 23 5.39 7.16 -3.22
CA LEU A 23 4.04 7.72 -3.25
C LEU A 23 4.05 9.25 -3.13
N ILE A 24 4.84 9.80 -2.21
CA ILE A 24 4.99 11.26 -2.03
C ILE A 24 5.42 11.93 -3.34
N LYS A 25 6.38 11.32 -4.02
CA LYS A 25 6.93 11.85 -5.28
C LYS A 25 5.93 11.81 -6.44
N ASN A 26 5.07 10.79 -6.49
CA ASN A 26 4.30 10.48 -7.69
C ASN A 26 2.78 10.74 -7.57
N LYS A 27 2.21 10.79 -6.36
CA LYS A 27 0.79 11.09 -6.15
C LYS A 27 0.45 12.53 -6.54
N ARG A 28 -0.80 12.83 -6.84
CA ARG A 28 -1.26 14.22 -6.99
C ARG A 28 -1.23 14.95 -5.66
N ILE A 29 -1.13 16.27 -5.71
CA ILE A 29 -1.00 17.12 -4.50
C ILE A 29 -2.17 16.98 -3.54
N ASN A 30 -3.37 16.75 -4.07
CA ASN A 30 -4.60 16.60 -3.29
C ASN A 30 -4.83 15.20 -2.74
N ASP A 31 -4.08 14.20 -3.25
CA ASP A 31 -4.16 12.83 -2.73
C ASP A 31 -3.50 12.74 -1.36
N GLU A 32 -3.94 11.78 -0.57
CA GLU A 32 -3.38 11.54 0.75
C GLU A 32 -2.74 10.15 0.88
N ILE A 33 -1.87 10.02 1.87
CA ILE A 33 -1.32 8.75 2.32
C ILE A 33 -1.81 8.54 3.74
N VAL A 34 -2.47 7.42 3.98
CA VAL A 34 -3.00 7.02 5.30
C VAL A 34 -2.37 5.71 5.68
N ILE A 35 -1.69 5.67 6.82
CA ILE A 35 -0.97 4.48 7.29
C ILE A 35 -1.58 3.99 8.59
N LEU A 36 -1.87 2.69 8.68
CA LEU A 36 -2.28 2.03 9.90
C LEU A 36 -1.16 1.10 10.38
N TYR A 37 -0.59 1.42 11.54
CA TYR A 37 0.48 0.68 12.18
C TYR A 37 -0.07 -0.29 13.23
N ASP A 38 0.40 -1.54 13.20
CA ASP A 38 0.08 -2.52 14.23
C ASP A 38 0.84 -2.20 15.53
N ASN A 39 0.14 -1.62 16.47
CA ASN A 39 0.73 -1.22 17.75
C ASN A 39 1.11 -2.41 18.63
N LYS A 40 0.49 -3.56 18.43
CA LYS A 40 0.71 -4.75 19.26
C LYS A 40 1.91 -5.58 18.82
N ASN A 41 2.11 -5.70 17.51
CA ASN A 41 3.13 -6.57 16.93
C ASN A 41 4.18 -5.81 16.09
N GLY A 42 4.04 -4.49 15.96
CA GLY A 42 4.86 -3.68 15.09
C GLY A 42 6.29 -3.49 15.57
N ASP A 43 7.22 -3.31 14.61
CA ASP A 43 8.64 -3.05 14.87
C ASP A 43 8.87 -1.58 15.25
N GLU A 44 9.73 -1.32 16.25
CA GLU A 44 10.14 0.03 16.68
C GLU A 44 10.72 0.86 15.52
N LYS A 45 11.46 0.24 14.59
CA LYS A 45 12.01 0.95 13.43
C LYS A 45 10.93 1.53 12.52
N VAL A 46 9.81 0.79 12.37
CA VAL A 46 8.64 1.28 11.63
C VAL A 46 8.03 2.46 12.37
N LEU A 47 7.87 2.35 13.69
CA LEU A 47 7.34 3.43 14.52
C LEU A 47 8.20 4.70 14.43
N ASP A 48 9.53 4.57 14.56
CA ASP A 48 10.47 5.69 14.43
C ASP A 48 10.36 6.37 13.05
N PHE A 49 10.27 5.58 11.99
CA PHE A 49 10.03 6.10 10.64
C PHE A 49 8.72 6.89 10.54
N LEU A 50 7.63 6.39 11.13
CA LEU A 50 6.33 7.06 11.10
C LEU A 50 6.32 8.34 11.94
N LEU A 51 7.05 8.39 13.04
CA LEU A 51 7.23 9.61 13.85
C LEU A 51 7.95 10.71 13.08
N GLU A 52 8.98 10.35 12.29
CA GLU A 52 9.66 11.29 11.39
C GLU A 52 8.75 11.71 10.22
N PHE A 53 7.94 10.78 9.70
CA PHE A 53 7.00 11.02 8.62
C PHE A 53 5.96 12.10 8.94
N ASN A 54 5.49 12.19 10.17
CA ASN A 54 4.56 13.24 10.61
C ASN A 54 5.13 14.67 10.53
N LYS A 55 6.44 14.82 10.39
CA LYS A 55 7.11 16.13 10.25
C LYS A 55 7.09 16.65 8.81
N LEU A 56 6.69 15.83 7.85
CA LEU A 56 6.61 16.24 6.45
C LEU A 56 5.33 17.05 6.20
N PRO A 57 5.41 18.17 5.47
CA PRO A 57 4.22 18.98 5.16
C PRO A 57 3.31 18.25 4.16
N ASN A 58 2.02 18.28 4.45
CA ASN A 58 0.89 17.97 3.58
C ASN A 58 0.43 16.50 3.47
N VAL A 59 -0.81 16.30 3.94
CA VAL A 59 -1.75 15.23 3.58
C VAL A 59 -1.23 13.82 3.85
N GLN A 60 -0.59 13.65 5.01
CA GLN A 60 -0.09 12.34 5.41
C GLN A 60 -0.49 12.12 6.86
N THR A 61 -1.16 11.02 7.13
CA THR A 61 -1.53 10.65 8.49
C THR A 61 -1.16 9.21 8.76
N TRP A 62 -0.74 8.95 9.99
CA TRP A 62 -0.69 7.58 10.47
C TRP A 62 -1.44 7.45 11.79
N ARG A 63 -1.92 6.25 12.06
CA ARG A 63 -2.61 5.88 13.28
C ARG A 63 -2.08 4.53 13.75
N SER A 64 -2.18 4.27 15.03
CA SER A 64 -1.91 2.96 15.60
C SER A 64 -3.22 2.28 15.99
N PHE A 65 -3.26 0.97 15.80
CA PHE A 65 -4.37 0.11 16.20
C PHE A 65 -3.82 -1.29 16.52
N ASP A 66 -4.41 -2.00 17.45
CA ASP A 66 -3.97 -3.35 17.80
C ASP A 66 -4.57 -4.36 16.82
N PHE A 67 -3.73 -5.08 16.09
CA PHE A 67 -4.20 -6.17 15.26
C PHE A 67 -4.60 -7.38 16.11
N ASN A 68 -5.88 -7.73 16.07
CA ASN A 68 -6.49 -8.80 16.86
C ASN A 68 -6.78 -10.06 16.06
N ASN A 69 -5.99 -10.36 15.01
CA ASN A 69 -6.16 -11.47 14.08
C ASN A 69 -7.46 -11.39 13.25
N ASP A 70 -8.08 -10.23 13.16
CA ASP A 70 -9.20 -9.93 12.27
C ASP A 70 -8.77 -8.95 11.18
N PHE A 71 -8.48 -9.47 9.99
CA PHE A 71 -8.07 -8.67 8.85
C PHE A 71 -9.19 -7.75 8.33
N ALA A 72 -10.44 -8.14 8.48
CA ALA A 72 -11.56 -7.32 8.05
C ALA A 72 -11.68 -6.09 8.97
N GLU A 73 -11.64 -6.28 10.29
CA GLU A 73 -11.60 -5.19 11.26
C GLU A 73 -10.41 -4.26 10.99
N TRP A 74 -9.23 -4.82 10.75
CA TRP A 74 -7.99 -4.10 10.46
C TRP A 74 -8.09 -3.20 9.24
N LYS A 75 -8.54 -3.75 8.11
CA LYS A 75 -8.72 -3.00 6.87
C LYS A 75 -9.86 -1.99 6.95
N ASN A 76 -10.96 -2.32 7.62
CA ASN A 76 -12.06 -1.39 7.85
C ASN A 76 -11.62 -0.21 8.71
N LYS A 77 -10.79 -0.46 9.74
CA LYS A 77 -10.23 0.59 10.58
C LYS A 77 -9.35 1.56 9.79
N LEU A 78 -8.53 1.06 8.89
CA LEU A 78 -7.76 1.91 7.98
C LEU A 78 -8.67 2.77 7.10
N ASN A 79 -9.73 2.18 6.55
CA ASN A 79 -10.68 2.90 5.68
C ASN A 79 -11.39 4.05 6.40
N GLU A 80 -11.70 3.90 7.71
CA GLU A 80 -12.32 4.98 8.51
C GLU A 80 -11.47 6.26 8.58
N TYR A 81 -10.16 6.16 8.40
CA TYR A 81 -9.25 7.31 8.42
C TYR A 81 -9.03 7.93 7.04
N CYS A 82 -9.51 7.29 5.98
CA CYS A 82 -9.40 7.78 4.62
C CYS A 82 -10.47 8.84 4.34
N THR A 83 -10.09 9.90 3.63
CA THR A 83 -10.99 11.01 3.28
C THR A 83 -11.09 11.25 1.77
N GLY A 84 -10.47 10.38 0.96
CA GLY A 84 -10.54 10.41 -0.50
C GLY A 84 -11.86 9.88 -1.04
N ASP A 85 -12.17 10.25 -2.26
CA ASP A 85 -13.32 9.74 -3.01
C ASP A 85 -13.13 8.25 -3.35
N TYR A 86 -11.87 7.84 -3.52
CA TYR A 86 -11.45 6.45 -3.72
C TYR A 86 -10.34 6.08 -2.75
N ILE A 87 -10.31 4.82 -2.33
CA ILE A 87 -9.29 4.24 -1.47
C ILE A 87 -8.47 3.25 -2.29
N PHE A 88 -7.17 3.50 -2.41
CA PHE A 88 -6.21 2.56 -2.97
C PHE A 88 -5.53 1.81 -1.83
N GLN A 89 -5.97 0.57 -1.57
CA GLN A 89 -5.40 -0.25 -0.50
C GLN A 89 -4.07 -0.88 -0.95
N LEU A 90 -3.07 -0.79 -0.08
CA LEU A 90 -1.73 -1.36 -0.24
C LEU A 90 -1.32 -2.06 1.07
N ASP A 91 -0.62 -3.17 0.95
CA ASP A 91 0.21 -3.66 2.04
C ASP A 91 1.61 -3.03 1.92
N ALA A 92 2.35 -2.90 3.03
CA ALA A 92 3.62 -2.17 3.02
C ALA A 92 4.67 -2.79 2.08
N ASP A 93 4.57 -4.09 1.80
CA ASP A 93 5.43 -4.85 0.89
C ASP A 93 4.97 -4.83 -0.59
N GLU A 94 3.93 -4.07 -0.91
CA GLU A 94 3.42 -3.90 -2.26
C GLU A 94 3.94 -2.62 -2.89
N LEU A 95 4.38 -2.71 -4.16
CA LEU A 95 4.82 -1.56 -4.94
C LEU A 95 3.85 -1.30 -6.09
N ILE A 96 3.32 -0.09 -6.13
CA ILE A 96 2.54 0.39 -7.28
C ILE A 96 3.48 0.81 -8.41
N SER A 97 3.14 0.46 -9.66
CA SER A 97 3.94 0.91 -10.81
C SER A 97 3.81 2.43 -11.02
N GLU A 98 4.89 3.04 -11.51
CA GLU A 98 4.89 4.46 -11.84
C GLU A 98 3.85 4.80 -12.92
N TYR A 99 3.59 3.88 -13.84
CA TYR A 99 2.55 4.02 -14.84
C TYR A 99 1.16 4.11 -14.19
N LEU A 100 0.85 3.19 -13.26
CA LEU A 100 -0.47 3.17 -12.62
C LEU A 100 -0.71 4.42 -11.79
N ILE A 101 0.23 4.82 -10.94
CA ILE A 101 0.04 6.00 -10.07
C ILE A 101 -0.13 7.30 -10.87
N LYS A 102 0.51 7.41 -12.04
CA LYS A 102 0.36 8.57 -12.91
C LYS A 102 -0.97 8.62 -13.66
N ASN A 103 -1.54 7.47 -13.99
CA ASN A 103 -2.73 7.37 -14.83
C ASN A 103 -4.01 6.99 -14.06
N ILE A 104 -3.92 6.63 -12.78
CA ILE A 104 -5.06 6.11 -12.00
C ILE A 104 -6.25 7.07 -11.97
N HIS A 105 -6.01 8.37 -11.87
CA HIS A 105 -7.08 9.36 -11.90
C HIS A 105 -7.83 9.37 -13.22
N GLU A 106 -7.11 9.33 -14.34
CA GLU A 106 -7.71 9.28 -15.68
C GLU A 106 -8.48 7.96 -15.88
N ILE A 107 -7.91 6.85 -15.42
CA ILE A 107 -8.59 5.54 -15.46
C ILE A 107 -9.92 5.59 -14.72
N ILE A 108 -9.95 6.15 -13.52
CA ILE A 108 -11.18 6.28 -12.73
C ILE A 108 -12.16 7.25 -13.40
N GLU A 109 -11.69 8.41 -13.87
CA GLU A 109 -12.53 9.42 -14.53
C GLU A 109 -13.18 8.90 -15.82
N MET A 110 -12.45 8.07 -16.59
CA MET A 110 -12.98 7.43 -17.80
C MET A 110 -13.96 6.28 -17.52
N ASN A 111 -14.04 5.81 -16.28
CA ASN A 111 -14.90 4.70 -15.84
C ASN A 111 -15.67 5.11 -14.58
N SER A 112 -16.28 6.28 -14.61
CA SER A 112 -16.92 6.91 -13.45
C SER A 112 -18.11 6.15 -12.88
N GLU A 113 -18.65 5.17 -13.63
CA GLU A 113 -19.71 4.27 -13.21
C GLU A 113 -19.19 3.05 -12.41
N ILE A 114 -17.86 2.91 -12.30
CA ILE A 114 -17.24 1.77 -11.61
C ILE A 114 -16.87 2.18 -10.18
N ASP A 115 -17.44 1.47 -9.21
CA ASP A 115 -17.17 1.69 -7.78
C ASP A 115 -15.96 0.91 -7.27
N LEU A 116 -15.57 -0.19 -7.95
CA LEU A 116 -14.49 -1.08 -7.50
C LEU A 116 -13.59 -1.51 -8.67
N PHE A 117 -12.30 -1.23 -8.53
CA PHE A 117 -11.26 -1.63 -9.48
C PHE A 117 -10.37 -2.71 -8.89
N PHE A 118 -10.15 -3.79 -9.63
CA PHE A 118 -9.14 -4.79 -9.30
C PHE A 118 -7.85 -4.51 -10.05
N VAL A 119 -6.78 -4.31 -9.31
CA VAL A 119 -5.44 -4.11 -9.86
C VAL A 119 -4.73 -5.46 -9.93
N PRO A 120 -4.24 -5.89 -11.12
CA PRO A 120 -3.48 -7.13 -11.22
C PRO A 120 -2.17 -7.02 -10.44
N ARG A 121 -1.80 -8.11 -9.76
CA ARG A 121 -0.59 -8.20 -8.95
C ARG A 121 0.44 -9.08 -9.66
N ILE A 122 1.69 -8.60 -9.71
CA ILE A 122 2.85 -9.39 -10.14
C ILE A 122 3.63 -9.75 -8.88
N ASN A 123 3.75 -11.05 -8.59
CA ASN A 123 4.52 -11.51 -7.45
C ASN A 123 5.98 -11.75 -7.88
N THR A 124 6.93 -11.19 -7.13
CA THR A 124 8.36 -11.47 -7.30
C THR A 124 8.85 -12.32 -6.14
N VAL A 125 9.50 -13.44 -6.45
CA VAL A 125 10.02 -14.38 -5.44
C VAL A 125 11.51 -14.55 -5.62
N LYS A 126 12.30 -14.13 -4.63
CA LYS A 126 13.75 -14.34 -4.64
C LYS A 126 14.08 -15.79 -4.26
N GLY A 127 15.07 -16.37 -4.95
CA GLY A 127 15.53 -17.75 -4.68
C GLY A 127 14.58 -18.82 -5.20
N LEU A 128 13.71 -18.50 -6.15
CA LEU A 128 12.86 -19.48 -6.81
C LEU A 128 13.69 -20.45 -7.62
N THR A 129 13.41 -21.75 -7.47
CA THR A 129 14.05 -22.85 -8.22
C THR A 129 13.03 -23.52 -9.13
N ASP A 130 13.50 -24.23 -10.17
CA ASP A 130 12.65 -25.05 -11.06
C ASP A 130 11.84 -26.09 -10.29
N GLU A 131 12.39 -26.58 -9.19
CA GLU A 131 11.70 -27.53 -8.30
C GLU A 131 10.49 -26.87 -7.62
N HIS A 132 10.64 -25.64 -7.13
CA HIS A 132 9.55 -24.86 -6.56
C HIS A 132 8.45 -24.61 -7.59
N VAL A 133 8.82 -24.17 -8.79
CA VAL A 133 7.88 -23.91 -9.89
C VAL A 133 7.06 -25.15 -10.21
N LYS A 134 7.72 -26.32 -10.36
CA LYS A 134 7.04 -27.59 -10.63
C LYS A 134 6.12 -28.03 -9.47
N LYS A 135 6.61 -27.94 -8.23
CA LYS A 135 5.89 -28.36 -7.02
C LYS A 135 4.61 -27.56 -6.81
N TRP A 136 4.67 -26.25 -7.02
CA TRP A 136 3.54 -25.35 -6.78
C TRP A 136 2.76 -24.99 -8.04
N ARG A 137 3.19 -25.49 -9.20
CA ARG A 137 2.55 -25.26 -10.51
C ARG A 137 2.42 -23.76 -10.83
N TRP A 138 3.45 -23.00 -10.49
CA TRP A 138 3.47 -21.58 -10.79
C TRP A 138 3.79 -21.32 -12.27
N ASN A 139 3.14 -20.29 -12.81
CA ASN A 139 3.53 -19.73 -14.08
C ASN A 139 4.60 -18.67 -13.83
N VAL A 140 5.76 -18.83 -14.42
CA VAL A 140 6.90 -17.90 -14.33
C VAL A 140 7.09 -17.31 -15.72
N ASP A 141 7.25 -16.00 -15.83
CA ASP A 141 7.59 -15.41 -17.11
C ASP A 141 9.06 -15.66 -17.48
N ALA A 142 9.44 -15.33 -18.73
CA ALA A 142 10.77 -15.62 -19.25
C ALA A 142 11.90 -14.81 -18.59
N ASN A 143 11.55 -13.84 -17.72
CA ASN A 143 12.52 -12.97 -17.05
C ASN A 143 12.71 -13.32 -15.56
N GLY A 144 12.02 -14.34 -15.07
CA GLY A 144 12.14 -14.89 -13.70
C GLY A 144 11.23 -14.22 -12.70
#